data_96fcc1abef942a009904409d098d468c
#
_entry.id   96fcc1abef942a009904409d098d468c
#
_cell.length_a   1.000
_cell.length_b   1.000
_cell.length_c   1.000
_cell.angle_alpha   90.00
_cell.angle_beta   90.00
_cell.angle_gamma   90.00
#
_symmetry.space_group_name_H-M   'P 1'
#
loop_
_entity.id
_entity.type
_entity.pdbx_description
1 polymer ?
#
loop_
_entity_poly.entity_id
_entity_poly.type
_entity_poly.pdbx_seq_one_letter_code
_entity_poly.pdbx_strand_id
1 'polypeptide(L)'
;MFVKSLAYSALLAALLIPPLVPSAASASSLAQSLKRLEPTTRMLQVCDIEASKQISKKQKGVDRVVSEAASAPKTSGDQVIAKGAAFRAKGHWYAFQYTCRVSSDHMKALSFTYKLGKEIPRSKWDAYELWQ
;
A
#
# COMPACT_ATOMS: atom_id res chain seq x y z
N MET A 1 66.40 -34.13 13.42
CA MET A 1 65.71 -32.79 13.29
C MET A 1 64.24 -33.03 13.15
N PHE A 2 63.51 -32.77 14.20
CA PHE A 2 62.05 -32.97 14.20
C PHE A 2 61.37 -31.68 13.76
N VAL A 3 60.67 -31.74 12.62
CA VAL A 3 59.77 -30.63 12.17
C VAL A 3 58.40 -30.94 12.73
N LYS A 4 57.96 -30.13 13.68
CA LYS A 4 56.57 -30.16 14.20
C LYS A 4 55.63 -29.47 13.21
N SER A 5 54.78 -30.24 12.54
CA SER A 5 53.63 -29.74 11.79
C SER A 5 52.55 -29.20 12.74
N LEU A 6 52.31 -27.91 12.70
CA LEU A 6 51.17 -27.28 13.34
C LEU A 6 49.99 -27.34 12.38
N ALA A 7 49.02 -28.19 12.69
CA ALA A 7 47.72 -28.21 11.99
C ALA A 7 46.86 -27.04 12.47
N TYR A 8 46.63 -26.07 11.60
CA TYR A 8 45.63 -25.02 11.81
C TYR A 8 44.25 -25.58 11.44
N SER A 9 43.44 -25.88 12.45
CA SER A 9 42.02 -26.16 12.26
C SER A 9 41.28 -24.85 12.09
N ALA A 10 40.90 -24.53 10.86
CA ALA A 10 39.99 -23.39 10.58
C ALA A 10 38.57 -23.80 10.93
N LEU A 11 38.06 -23.25 12.04
CA LEU A 11 36.64 -23.29 12.39
C LEU A 11 35.87 -22.35 11.46
N LEU A 12 35.19 -22.90 10.47
CA LEU A 12 34.17 -22.19 9.68
C LEU A 12 32.92 -22.00 10.54
N ALA A 13 32.79 -20.82 11.14
CA ALA A 13 31.52 -20.39 11.76
C ALA A 13 30.50 -20.07 10.66
N ALA A 14 29.56 -20.97 10.40
CA ALA A 14 28.42 -20.72 9.54
C ALA A 14 27.50 -19.71 10.21
N LEU A 15 27.50 -18.49 9.71
CA LEU A 15 26.52 -17.45 10.07
C LEU A 15 25.15 -17.87 9.53
N LEU A 16 24.34 -18.48 10.38
CA LEU A 16 22.92 -18.70 10.12
C LEU A 16 22.20 -17.34 10.16
N ILE A 17 21.99 -16.75 8.99
CA ILE A 17 21.15 -15.56 8.84
C ILE A 17 19.69 -16.05 8.91
N PRO A 18 18.91 -15.66 9.95
CA PRO A 18 17.52 -16.06 10.01
C PRO A 18 16.74 -15.39 8.86
N PRO A 19 15.75 -16.08 8.24
CA PRO A 19 14.92 -15.47 7.22
C PRO A 19 14.14 -14.31 7.83
N LEU A 20 14.16 -13.15 7.18
CA LEU A 20 13.33 -11.99 7.51
C LEU A 20 11.86 -12.36 7.26
N VAL A 21 11.19 -12.91 8.25
CA VAL A 21 9.74 -13.09 8.26
C VAL A 21 9.12 -11.72 8.48
N PRO A 22 8.17 -11.27 7.62
CA PRO A 22 7.46 -10.03 7.88
C PRO A 22 6.74 -10.17 9.22
N SER A 23 7.09 -9.29 10.14
CA SER A 23 6.69 -9.36 11.53
C SER A 23 5.16 -9.26 11.67
N ALA A 24 4.54 -10.19 12.37
CA ALA A 24 3.13 -10.11 12.79
C ALA A 24 2.81 -8.81 13.56
N ALA A 25 3.82 -8.16 14.15
CA ALA A 25 3.74 -6.85 14.79
C ALA A 25 3.31 -5.74 13.82
N SER A 26 3.72 -5.76 12.53
CA SER A 26 3.31 -4.75 11.54
C SER A 26 1.82 -4.84 11.20
N ALA A 27 1.27 -6.05 11.05
CA ALA A 27 -0.14 -6.27 10.76
C ALA A 27 -1.03 -5.89 11.95
N SER A 28 -0.61 -6.18 13.20
CA SER A 28 -1.34 -5.78 14.42
C SER A 28 -1.31 -4.26 14.63
N SER A 29 -0.20 -3.59 14.30
CA SER A 29 -0.08 -2.13 14.36
C SER A 29 -1.01 -1.44 13.36
N LEU A 30 -1.13 -1.92 12.12
CA LEU A 30 -2.06 -1.40 11.14
C LEU A 30 -3.51 -1.58 11.59
N ALA A 31 -3.87 -2.78 12.07
CA ALA A 31 -5.21 -3.05 12.56
C ALA A 31 -5.59 -2.15 13.74
N GLN A 32 -4.66 -1.91 14.68
CA GLN A 32 -4.88 -0.99 15.79
C GLN A 32 -5.07 0.45 15.31
N SER A 33 -4.27 0.89 14.33
CA SER A 33 -4.39 2.23 13.75
C SER A 33 -5.74 2.41 13.04
N LEU A 34 -6.18 1.44 12.27
CA LEU A 34 -7.48 1.46 11.61
C LEU A 34 -8.65 1.52 12.59
N LYS A 35 -8.58 0.78 13.70
CA LYS A 35 -9.62 0.78 14.74
C LYS A 35 -9.83 2.15 15.39
N ARG A 36 -8.80 2.99 15.42
CA ARG A 36 -8.87 4.34 16.02
C ARG A 36 -9.52 5.36 15.10
N LEU A 37 -9.65 5.05 13.82
CA LEU A 37 -10.28 5.95 12.86
C LEU A 37 -11.81 5.93 13.00
N GLU A 38 -12.41 7.07 12.69
CA GLU A 38 -13.86 7.17 12.52
C GLU A 38 -14.30 6.17 11.42
N PRO A 39 -15.50 5.53 11.52
CA PRO A 39 -15.90 4.45 10.63
C PRO A 39 -15.80 4.75 9.13
N THR A 40 -16.24 5.94 8.68
CA THR A 40 -16.15 6.32 7.26
C THR A 40 -14.70 6.52 6.83
N THR A 41 -13.90 7.19 7.64
CA THR A 41 -12.46 7.38 7.38
C THR A 41 -11.74 6.03 7.32
N ARG A 42 -12.08 5.11 8.22
CA ARG A 42 -11.54 3.73 8.20
C ARG A 42 -11.86 3.03 6.90
N MET A 43 -13.11 3.12 6.45
CA MET A 43 -13.56 2.51 5.19
C MET A 43 -12.78 3.05 3.99
N LEU A 44 -12.62 4.38 3.89
CA LEU A 44 -11.82 5.02 2.84
C LEU A 44 -10.36 4.55 2.88
N GLN A 45 -9.76 4.52 4.07
CA GLN A 45 -8.37 4.09 4.24
C GLN A 45 -8.16 2.62 3.84
N VAL A 46 -9.09 1.74 4.20
CA VAL A 46 -9.04 0.32 3.80
C VAL A 46 -9.14 0.18 2.28
N CYS A 47 -10.02 0.96 1.63
CA CYS A 47 -10.14 0.97 0.18
C CYS A 47 -8.88 1.53 -0.52
N ASP A 48 -8.24 2.55 0.04
CA ASP A 48 -6.98 3.10 -0.50
C ASP A 48 -5.81 2.10 -0.39
N ILE A 49 -5.74 1.37 0.72
CA ILE A 49 -4.76 0.30 0.89
C ILE A 49 -4.98 -0.81 -0.15
N GLU A 50 -6.22 -1.22 -0.35
CA GLU A 50 -6.56 -2.23 -1.38
C GLU A 50 -6.28 -1.71 -2.79
N ALA A 51 -6.58 -0.46 -3.09
CA ALA A 51 -6.25 0.18 -4.36
C ALA A 51 -4.75 0.14 -4.63
N SER A 52 -3.94 0.55 -3.66
CA SER A 52 -2.48 0.49 -3.76
C SER A 52 -1.99 -0.93 -4.07
N LYS A 53 -2.50 -1.91 -3.37
CA LYS A 53 -2.17 -3.33 -3.56
C LYS A 53 -2.54 -3.82 -4.97
N GLN A 54 -3.75 -3.53 -5.44
CA GLN A 54 -4.24 -3.99 -6.74
C GLN A 54 -3.53 -3.30 -7.91
N ILE A 55 -3.34 -1.98 -7.83
CA ILE A 55 -2.67 -1.21 -8.89
C ILE A 55 -1.20 -1.62 -8.99
N SER A 56 -0.53 -1.84 -7.87
CA SER A 56 0.89 -2.25 -7.82
C SER A 56 1.17 -3.59 -8.50
N LYS A 57 0.16 -4.44 -8.70
CA LYS A 57 0.31 -5.68 -9.48
C LYS A 57 0.54 -5.41 -10.97
N LYS A 58 0.07 -4.27 -11.48
CA LYS A 58 0.15 -3.91 -12.90
C LYS A 58 1.06 -2.71 -13.18
N GLN A 59 1.23 -1.83 -12.21
CA GLN A 59 2.03 -0.61 -12.29
C GLN A 59 3.17 -0.65 -11.30
N LYS A 60 4.40 -0.49 -11.78
CA LYS A 60 5.59 -0.40 -10.92
C LYS A 60 5.73 1.00 -10.34
N GLY A 61 6.25 1.06 -9.11
CA GLY A 61 6.62 2.32 -8.47
C GLY A 61 5.45 3.11 -7.91
N VAL A 62 4.29 2.47 -7.69
CA VAL A 62 3.16 3.10 -6.99
C VAL A 62 3.54 3.36 -5.53
N ASP A 63 3.49 4.61 -5.11
CA ASP A 63 3.85 5.02 -3.75
C ASP A 63 2.76 5.83 -3.05
N ARG A 64 1.73 6.28 -3.75
CA ARG A 64 0.59 7.01 -3.19
C ARG A 64 -0.71 6.67 -3.90
N VAL A 65 -1.78 6.60 -3.13
CA VAL A 65 -3.16 6.52 -3.61
C VAL A 65 -3.99 7.51 -2.80
N VAL A 66 -4.84 8.26 -3.48
CA VAL A 66 -5.81 9.16 -2.86
C VAL A 66 -7.19 8.92 -3.46
N SER A 67 -8.22 8.76 -2.63
CA SER A 67 -9.59 8.57 -3.10
C SER A 67 -10.23 9.84 -3.62
N GLU A 68 -9.76 10.99 -3.17
CA GLU A 68 -10.30 12.30 -3.47
C GLU A 68 -9.22 13.18 -4.11
N ALA A 69 -9.26 13.28 -5.43
CA ALA A 69 -8.45 14.21 -6.20
C ALA A 69 -9.34 15.12 -7.05
N ALA A 70 -9.95 14.60 -8.10
CA ALA A 70 -10.86 15.39 -8.96
C ALA A 70 -12.26 15.55 -8.35
N SER A 71 -12.69 14.62 -7.52
CA SER A 71 -13.98 14.68 -6.82
C SER A 71 -13.96 13.80 -5.56
N ALA A 72 -14.82 14.15 -4.60
CA ALA A 72 -14.97 13.37 -3.38
C ALA A 72 -15.57 11.99 -3.66
N PRO A 73 -15.13 10.93 -2.96
CA PRO A 73 -15.75 9.63 -3.05
C PRO A 73 -17.17 9.65 -2.45
N LYS A 74 -18.02 8.78 -2.97
CA LYS A 74 -19.34 8.54 -2.42
C LYS A 74 -19.32 7.29 -1.56
N THR A 75 -19.89 7.37 -0.37
CA THR A 75 -20.00 6.25 0.55
C THR A 75 -21.47 5.91 0.78
N SER A 76 -21.79 4.63 0.82
CA SER A 76 -23.13 4.14 1.13
C SER A 76 -23.03 2.78 1.79
N GLY A 77 -23.44 2.66 3.06
CA GLY A 77 -23.27 1.44 3.83
C GLY A 77 -21.81 1.03 3.91
N ASP A 78 -21.50 -0.16 3.40
CA ASP A 78 -20.15 -0.73 3.36
C ASP A 78 -19.47 -0.56 1.98
N GLN A 79 -19.91 0.39 1.19
CA GLN A 79 -19.40 0.62 -0.18
C GLN A 79 -18.81 2.01 -0.35
N VAL A 80 -17.69 2.07 -1.07
CA VAL A 80 -17.06 3.31 -1.56
C VAL A 80 -17.05 3.29 -3.08
N ILE A 81 -17.48 4.39 -3.68
CA ILE A 81 -17.38 4.67 -5.11
C ILE A 81 -16.55 5.93 -5.29
N ALA A 82 -15.36 5.80 -5.81
CA ALA A 82 -14.42 6.89 -6.05
C ALA A 82 -14.23 7.08 -7.56
N LYS A 83 -14.83 8.11 -8.12
CA LYS A 83 -14.71 8.45 -9.55
C LYS A 83 -13.59 9.45 -9.83
N GLY A 84 -13.12 10.16 -8.82
CA GLY A 84 -12.08 11.17 -8.92
C GLY A 84 -10.80 10.81 -8.16
N ALA A 85 -10.48 9.53 -8.05
CA ALA A 85 -9.27 9.06 -7.38
C ALA A 85 -8.02 9.27 -8.24
N ALA A 86 -6.85 9.27 -7.59
CA ALA A 86 -5.56 9.35 -8.25
C ALA A 86 -4.53 8.46 -7.55
N PHE A 87 -3.57 7.97 -8.32
CA PHE A 87 -2.38 7.30 -7.77
C PHE A 87 -1.11 7.91 -8.35
N ARG A 88 -0.05 7.86 -7.56
CA ARG A 88 1.27 8.31 -7.98
C ARG A 88 2.19 7.13 -8.22
N ALA A 89 2.88 7.15 -9.36
CA ALA A 89 3.90 6.19 -9.71
C ALA A 89 5.07 6.92 -10.36
N LYS A 90 6.29 6.72 -9.82
CA LYS A 90 7.52 7.32 -10.35
C LYS A 90 7.43 8.84 -10.51
N GLY A 91 6.82 9.53 -9.57
CA GLY A 91 6.68 10.99 -9.56
C GLY A 91 5.59 11.56 -10.47
N HIS A 92 4.76 10.72 -11.09
CA HIS A 92 3.63 11.11 -11.94
C HIS A 92 2.31 10.68 -11.33
N TRP A 93 1.29 11.52 -11.46
CA TRP A 93 -0.05 11.24 -11.00
C TRP A 93 -0.93 10.78 -12.15
N TYR A 94 -1.73 9.76 -11.89
CA TYR A 94 -2.67 9.17 -12.85
C TYR A 94 -4.06 9.15 -12.24
N ALA A 95 -5.07 9.49 -13.03
CA ALA A 95 -6.46 9.35 -12.63
C ALA A 95 -6.86 7.87 -12.62
N PHE A 96 -7.72 7.49 -11.70
CA PHE A 96 -8.41 6.21 -11.74
C PHE A 96 -9.75 6.31 -11.01
N GLN A 97 -10.56 5.31 -11.20
CA GLN A 97 -11.82 5.18 -10.49
C GLN A 97 -11.96 3.77 -9.96
N TYR A 98 -12.66 3.62 -8.83
CA TYR A 98 -12.87 2.32 -8.25
C TYR A 98 -14.22 2.22 -7.53
N THR A 99 -14.67 0.98 -7.37
CA THR A 99 -15.72 0.59 -6.45
C THR A 99 -15.15 -0.43 -5.47
N CYS A 100 -15.30 -0.16 -4.19
CA CYS A 100 -14.77 -0.96 -3.09
C CYS A 100 -15.88 -1.29 -2.12
N ARG A 101 -16.03 -2.57 -1.78
CA ARG A 101 -16.90 -3.04 -0.71
C ARG A 101 -16.05 -3.54 0.43
N VAL A 102 -16.40 -3.16 1.64
CA VAL A 102 -15.68 -3.53 2.85
C VAL A 102 -16.54 -4.40 3.77
N SER A 103 -15.90 -5.04 4.75
CA SER A 103 -16.56 -5.75 5.82
C SER A 103 -17.38 -4.80 6.70
N SER A 104 -18.36 -5.34 7.45
CA SER A 104 -19.25 -4.53 8.30
C SER A 104 -18.52 -3.72 9.39
N ASP A 105 -17.37 -4.21 9.85
CA ASP A 105 -16.49 -3.49 10.79
C ASP A 105 -15.52 -2.51 10.08
N HIS A 106 -15.57 -2.41 8.75
CA HIS A 106 -14.71 -1.60 7.90
C HIS A 106 -13.21 -1.92 8.03
N MET A 107 -12.86 -3.15 8.43
CA MET A 107 -11.47 -3.54 8.64
C MET A 107 -10.79 -4.17 7.43
N LYS A 108 -11.56 -4.65 6.46
CA LYS A 108 -11.03 -5.31 5.24
C LYS A 108 -11.87 -5.02 4.01
N ALA A 109 -11.20 -4.95 2.86
CA ALA A 109 -11.85 -4.96 1.56
C ALA A 109 -12.33 -6.38 1.21
N LEU A 110 -13.60 -6.50 0.82
CA LEU A 110 -14.22 -7.75 0.38
C LEU A 110 -14.23 -7.87 -1.14
N SER A 111 -14.41 -6.76 -1.84
CA SER A 111 -14.33 -6.68 -3.30
C SER A 111 -13.78 -5.33 -3.73
N PHE A 112 -13.04 -5.34 -4.84
CA PHE A 112 -12.43 -4.15 -5.39
C PHE A 112 -12.37 -4.25 -6.91
N THR A 113 -13.03 -3.31 -7.60
CA THR A 113 -12.95 -3.16 -9.05
C THR A 113 -12.48 -1.76 -9.38
N TYR A 114 -11.63 -1.62 -10.40
CA TYR A 114 -11.06 -0.34 -10.76
C TYR A 114 -10.83 -0.21 -12.26
N LYS A 115 -10.73 1.03 -12.71
CA LYS A 115 -10.37 1.38 -14.08
C LYS A 115 -9.31 2.47 -14.02
N LEU A 116 -8.17 2.22 -14.67
CA LEU A 116 -7.09 3.19 -14.80
C LEU A 116 -7.47 4.25 -15.85
N GLY A 117 -7.08 5.49 -15.55
CA GLY A 117 -7.27 6.64 -16.42
C GLY A 117 -5.96 7.21 -16.94
N LYS A 118 -6.01 8.44 -17.42
CA LYS A 118 -4.88 9.14 -17.99
C LYS A 118 -4.00 9.78 -16.93
N GLU A 119 -2.76 10.08 -17.30
CA GLU A 119 -1.89 10.93 -16.50
C GLU A 119 -2.55 12.31 -16.27
N ILE A 120 -2.47 12.77 -15.02
CA ILE A 120 -2.97 14.10 -14.64
C ILE A 120 -1.87 15.11 -14.93
N PRO A 121 -2.13 16.09 -15.82
CA PRO A 121 -1.13 17.09 -16.14
C PRO A 121 -0.77 17.92 -14.90
N ARG A 122 0.51 18.31 -14.81
CA ARG A 122 1.03 19.04 -13.66
C ARG A 122 0.26 20.34 -13.37
N SER A 123 -0.28 20.97 -14.38
CA SER A 123 -1.11 22.18 -14.26
C SER A 123 -2.39 21.99 -13.44
N LYS A 124 -2.83 20.72 -13.22
CA LYS A 124 -4.02 20.40 -12.41
C LYS A 124 -3.70 19.93 -10.99
N TRP A 125 -2.42 19.72 -10.67
CA TRP A 125 -2.06 19.15 -9.37
C TRP A 125 -2.52 20.01 -8.20
N ASP A 126 -2.31 21.32 -8.27
CA ASP A 126 -2.73 22.22 -7.20
C ASP A 126 -4.25 22.18 -6.97
N ALA A 127 -5.04 22.16 -8.05
CA ALA A 127 -6.50 22.08 -7.96
C ALA A 127 -6.99 20.76 -7.36
N TYR A 128 -6.22 19.68 -7.51
CA TYR A 128 -6.52 18.35 -6.99
C TYR A 128 -5.76 18.02 -5.69
N GLU A 129 -5.07 19.00 -5.12
CA GLU A 129 -4.25 18.86 -3.91
C GLU A 129 -3.19 17.73 -4.03
N LEU A 130 -2.66 17.56 -5.25
CA LEU A 130 -1.61 16.58 -5.53
C LEU A 130 -0.23 17.23 -5.41
N TRP A 131 0.76 16.44 -5.02
CA TRP A 131 2.13 16.93 -4.75
C TRP A 131 3.20 15.97 -5.30
N GLN A 132 4.44 16.43 -5.27
CA GLN A 132 5.62 15.62 -5.60
C GLN A 132 6.01 14.65 -4.51
#